data_584be10ce6fab8bab906f54e9b581bdc
#
_entry.id   584be10ce6fab8bab906f54e9b581bdc
#
_cell.length_a   1.000
_cell.length_b   1.000
_cell.length_c   1.000
_cell.angle_alpha   90.00
_cell.angle_beta   90.00
_cell.angle_gamma   90.00
#
_symmetry.space_group_name_H-M   'P 1'
#
loop_
_entity.id
_entity.type
_entity.pdbx_description
1 polymer ?
#
loop_
_entity_poly.entity_id
_entity_poly.type
_entity_poly.pdbx_seq_one_letter_code
_entity_poly.pdbx_strand_id
1 'polypeptide(L)'
;MMAVSEVLRESSVGTKLAIIVVTAVSYVLGKAITAPIQTPWHVGQLLVGIFLPAFFAIVSDTFPAAIGAGIGTFIGDVFFLVPLGATTPVLSLLAGVPANFVGIYLFGWFAKRYRSWAGFVASTISFVTLGNLIAAVVVVLFLGLPTSLTLGFVVFWNTTSIPAILLGVPILVRAVRPLYGRTAILSYEPQWIASTSARQTVIALAFAGVFVVIGAVLFLLALPNPITGFGPLYFEIAAAIVLVCAPIVGVIAGSKLKASQPAA
;
A
#
# COMPACT_ATOMS: atom_id res chain seq x y z
N MET A 1 10.86 -19.22 -26.88
CA MET A 1 9.53 -18.59 -27.01
C MET A 1 8.54 -19.54 -26.34
N MET A 2 8.61 -19.69 -25.01
CA MET A 2 7.62 -20.46 -24.23
C MET A 2 6.31 -19.68 -24.18
N ALA A 3 5.23 -20.37 -24.47
CA ALA A 3 3.95 -19.80 -24.81
C ALA A 3 3.38 -18.92 -23.71
N VAL A 4 2.95 -17.73 -24.09
CA VAL A 4 2.13 -16.79 -23.30
C VAL A 4 0.83 -17.45 -22.78
N SER A 5 0.48 -18.65 -23.26
CA SER A 5 -0.70 -19.42 -22.90
C SER A 5 -0.67 -20.11 -21.53
N GLU A 6 0.51 -20.29 -20.91
CA GLU A 6 0.58 -20.93 -19.58
C GLU A 6 0.29 -19.99 -18.39
N VAL A 7 0.32 -18.67 -18.61
CA VAL A 7 0.17 -17.68 -17.53
C VAL A 7 -1.30 -17.37 -17.22
N LEU A 8 -2.23 -17.81 -18.05
CA LEU A 8 -3.67 -17.55 -17.91
C LEU A 8 -4.49 -18.83 -17.64
N ARG A 9 -3.97 -19.74 -16.80
CA ARG A 9 -4.87 -20.74 -16.25
C ARG A 9 -5.84 -20.01 -15.32
N GLU A 10 -7.06 -19.74 -15.81
CA GLU A 10 -8.09 -19.10 -14.98
C GLU A 10 -8.22 -19.90 -13.66
N SER A 11 -7.97 -19.21 -12.56
CA SER A 11 -8.12 -19.82 -11.25
C SER A 11 -9.59 -20.25 -11.07
N SER A 12 -9.82 -21.45 -10.53
CA SER A 12 -11.17 -21.94 -10.25
C SER A 12 -11.93 -20.97 -9.35
N VAL A 13 -13.26 -21.00 -9.38
CA VAL A 13 -14.10 -20.16 -8.51
C VAL A 13 -13.74 -20.38 -7.05
N GLY A 14 -13.50 -21.63 -6.63
CA GLY A 14 -13.06 -21.94 -5.27
C GLY A 14 -11.73 -21.29 -4.91
N THR A 15 -10.77 -21.29 -5.83
CA THR A 15 -9.47 -20.60 -5.62
C THR A 15 -9.64 -19.09 -5.50
N LYS A 16 -10.47 -18.48 -6.35
CA LYS A 16 -10.77 -17.04 -6.27
C LYS A 16 -11.39 -16.67 -4.93
N LEU A 17 -12.37 -17.44 -4.46
CA LEU A 17 -12.98 -17.25 -3.14
C LEU A 17 -11.97 -17.42 -2.00
N ALA A 18 -11.10 -18.43 -2.06
CA ALA A 18 -10.05 -18.62 -1.07
C ALA A 18 -9.08 -17.43 -1.02
N ILE A 19 -8.68 -16.87 -2.18
CA ILE A 19 -7.84 -15.67 -2.25
C ILE A 19 -8.55 -14.48 -1.59
N ILE A 20 -9.83 -14.25 -1.90
CA ILE A 20 -10.62 -13.18 -1.28
C ILE A 20 -10.62 -13.31 0.24
N VAL A 21 -10.98 -14.48 0.74
CA VAL A 21 -11.09 -14.73 2.19
C VAL A 21 -9.75 -14.56 2.90
N VAL A 22 -8.69 -15.22 2.40
CA VAL A 22 -7.37 -15.14 3.04
C VAL A 22 -6.82 -13.72 3.01
N THR A 23 -7.00 -13.01 1.89
CA THR A 23 -6.59 -11.61 1.80
C THR A 23 -7.38 -10.71 2.76
N ALA A 24 -8.71 -10.88 2.83
CA ALA A 24 -9.55 -10.11 3.74
C ALA A 24 -9.17 -10.35 5.21
N VAL A 25 -9.08 -11.62 5.62
CA VAL A 25 -8.74 -11.98 7.01
C VAL A 25 -7.36 -11.47 7.40
N SER A 26 -6.35 -11.67 6.55
CA SER A 26 -5.00 -11.19 6.83
C SER A 26 -4.96 -9.66 6.95
N TYR A 27 -5.70 -8.95 6.11
CA TYR A 27 -5.76 -7.49 6.18
C TYR A 27 -6.51 -7.00 7.42
N VAL A 28 -7.60 -7.65 7.82
CA VAL A 28 -8.30 -7.37 9.09
C VAL A 28 -7.35 -7.49 10.28
N LEU A 29 -6.55 -8.58 10.32
CA LEU A 29 -5.53 -8.76 11.37
C LEU A 29 -4.46 -7.66 11.34
N GLY A 30 -3.98 -7.29 10.15
CA GLY A 30 -3.05 -6.18 10.00
C GLY A 30 -3.61 -4.84 10.49
N LYS A 31 -4.90 -4.58 10.22
CA LYS A 31 -5.60 -3.39 10.73
C LYS A 31 -5.79 -3.42 12.25
N ALA A 32 -6.11 -4.57 12.83
CA ALA A 32 -6.26 -4.73 14.26
C ALA A 32 -5.02 -4.28 15.05
N ILE A 33 -3.82 -4.63 14.53
CA ILE A 33 -2.55 -4.27 15.17
C ILE A 33 -2.31 -2.76 15.17
N THR A 34 -2.74 -2.06 14.13
CA THR A 34 -2.47 -0.62 13.95
C THR A 34 -3.63 0.28 14.35
N ALA A 35 -4.81 -0.27 14.64
CA ALA A 35 -6.00 0.49 14.99
C ALA A 35 -5.81 1.49 16.15
N PRO A 36 -5.03 1.19 17.21
CA PRO A 36 -4.80 2.17 18.29
C PRO A 36 -4.02 3.40 17.85
N ILE A 37 -3.32 3.34 16.71
CA ILE A 37 -2.50 4.44 16.20
C ILE A 37 -3.28 5.14 15.10
N GLN A 38 -4.08 6.13 15.51
CA GLN A 38 -4.91 6.93 14.60
C GLN A 38 -4.09 8.04 13.93
N THR A 39 -4.65 8.62 12.86
CA THR A 39 -4.11 9.85 12.29
C THR A 39 -4.21 11.00 13.30
N PRO A 40 -3.40 12.08 13.13
CA PRO A 40 -3.48 13.25 13.99
C PRO A 40 -4.86 13.94 14.00
N TRP A 41 -5.65 13.70 12.99
CA TRP A 41 -7.01 14.25 12.84
C TRP A 41 -8.12 13.29 13.34
N HIS A 42 -7.73 12.20 13.98
CA HIS A 42 -8.65 11.17 14.50
C HIS A 42 -9.55 10.52 13.43
N VAL A 43 -9.10 10.50 12.16
CA VAL A 43 -9.79 9.85 11.04
C VAL A 43 -8.87 8.82 10.39
N GLY A 44 -9.25 7.56 10.47
CA GLY A 44 -8.40 6.46 9.97
C GLY A 44 -7.21 6.15 10.89
N GLN A 45 -6.31 5.30 10.43
CA GLN A 45 -5.18 4.76 11.21
C GLN A 45 -3.91 4.65 10.36
N LEU A 46 -2.80 4.24 10.98
CA LEU A 46 -1.60 3.79 10.28
C LEU A 46 -1.90 2.60 9.36
N LEU A 47 -1.42 2.64 8.11
CA LEU A 47 -1.71 1.63 7.09
C LEU A 47 -0.59 0.58 6.92
N VAL A 48 0.09 0.20 8.01
CA VAL A 48 1.17 -0.80 7.91
C VAL A 48 0.66 -2.13 7.36
N GLY A 49 -0.51 -2.59 7.79
CA GLY A 49 -1.10 -3.87 7.37
C GLY A 49 -1.38 -4.02 5.86
N ILE A 50 -1.30 -2.92 5.08
CA ILE A 50 -1.57 -2.91 3.65
C ILE A 50 -0.61 -3.79 2.82
N PHE A 51 0.58 -4.12 3.36
CA PHE A 51 1.52 -5.02 2.68
C PHE A 51 0.95 -6.44 2.52
N LEU A 52 0.00 -6.86 3.36
CA LEU A 52 -0.64 -8.17 3.26
C LEU A 52 -1.50 -8.32 2.00
N PRO A 53 -2.51 -7.46 1.73
CA PRO A 53 -3.21 -7.52 0.46
C PRO A 53 -2.31 -7.22 -0.75
N ALA A 54 -1.31 -6.36 -0.62
CA ALA A 54 -0.32 -6.12 -1.68
C ALA A 54 0.49 -7.39 -2.00
N PHE A 55 0.87 -8.16 -0.99
CA PHE A 55 1.52 -9.46 -1.17
C PHE A 55 0.63 -10.40 -1.99
N PHE A 56 -0.62 -10.61 -1.59
CA PHE A 56 -1.53 -11.49 -2.32
C PHE A 56 -1.80 -10.99 -3.75
N ALA A 57 -1.89 -9.68 -3.97
CA ALA A 57 -2.06 -9.12 -5.31
C ALA A 57 -0.91 -9.48 -6.26
N ILE A 58 0.30 -9.72 -5.73
CA ILE A 58 1.47 -10.13 -6.52
C ILE A 58 1.54 -11.64 -6.71
N VAL A 59 1.32 -12.43 -5.65
CA VAL A 59 1.58 -13.89 -5.67
C VAL A 59 0.38 -14.73 -6.09
N SER A 60 -0.82 -14.14 -6.12
CA SER A 60 -2.06 -14.79 -6.52
C SER A 60 -2.79 -13.99 -7.60
N ASP A 61 -4.05 -14.31 -7.90
CA ASP A 61 -4.88 -13.53 -8.82
C ASP A 61 -5.16 -12.14 -8.22
N THR A 62 -4.77 -11.10 -8.96
CA THR A 62 -4.81 -9.70 -8.50
C THR A 62 -6.23 -9.20 -8.21
N PHE A 63 -7.21 -9.57 -9.05
CA PHE A 63 -8.57 -9.08 -8.89
C PHE A 63 -9.26 -9.63 -7.63
N PRO A 64 -9.25 -10.95 -7.36
CA PRO A 64 -9.72 -11.48 -6.07
C PRO A 64 -8.97 -10.91 -4.86
N ALA A 65 -7.66 -10.72 -4.94
CA ALA A 65 -6.90 -10.10 -3.86
C ALA A 65 -7.34 -8.65 -3.59
N ALA A 66 -7.63 -7.87 -4.63
CA ALA A 66 -8.15 -6.51 -4.50
C ALA A 66 -9.57 -6.49 -3.87
N ILE A 67 -10.44 -7.44 -4.24
CA ILE A 67 -11.74 -7.62 -3.57
C ILE A 67 -11.53 -7.92 -2.08
N GLY A 68 -10.61 -8.84 -1.77
CA GLY A 68 -10.25 -9.17 -0.39
C GLY A 68 -9.74 -7.96 0.38
N ALA A 69 -8.93 -7.09 -0.25
CA ALA A 69 -8.49 -5.84 0.34
C ALA A 69 -9.67 -4.90 0.69
N GLY A 70 -10.62 -4.72 -0.22
CA GLY A 70 -11.82 -3.93 0.02
C GLY A 70 -12.67 -4.48 1.16
N ILE A 71 -12.96 -5.79 1.16
CA ILE A 71 -13.72 -6.47 2.21
C ILE A 71 -12.98 -6.38 3.55
N GLY A 72 -11.68 -6.65 3.57
CA GLY A 72 -10.85 -6.56 4.77
C GLY A 72 -10.79 -5.14 5.32
N THR A 73 -10.82 -4.12 4.44
CA THR A 73 -10.94 -2.72 4.87
C THR A 73 -12.24 -2.50 5.61
N PHE A 74 -13.38 -2.84 5.01
CA PHE A 74 -14.69 -2.62 5.63
C PHE A 74 -14.82 -3.33 6.97
N ILE A 75 -14.50 -4.63 7.01
CA ILE A 75 -14.58 -5.43 8.23
C ILE A 75 -13.63 -4.84 9.31
N GLY A 76 -12.39 -4.58 8.96
CA GLY A 76 -11.41 -4.01 9.90
C GLY A 76 -11.82 -2.63 10.43
N ASP A 77 -12.38 -1.76 9.58
CA ASP A 77 -12.88 -0.47 10.01
C ASP A 77 -14.07 -0.60 10.95
N VAL A 78 -15.06 -1.45 10.62
CA VAL A 78 -16.25 -1.65 11.44
C VAL A 78 -15.90 -2.21 12.82
N PHE A 79 -14.99 -3.17 12.89
CA PHE A 79 -14.64 -3.82 14.16
C PHE A 79 -13.65 -3.01 15.00
N PHE A 80 -12.74 -2.25 14.39
CA PHE A 80 -11.66 -1.62 15.15
C PHE A 80 -11.69 -0.09 15.13
N LEU A 81 -12.08 0.55 14.02
CA LEU A 81 -12.05 2.02 13.93
C LEU A 81 -13.37 2.69 14.30
N VAL A 82 -14.51 2.06 13.99
CA VAL A 82 -15.83 2.59 14.38
C VAL A 82 -15.96 2.68 15.90
N PRO A 83 -15.58 1.65 16.70
CA PRO A 83 -15.61 1.77 18.16
C PRO A 83 -14.69 2.86 18.74
N LEU A 84 -13.63 3.21 18.01
CA LEU A 84 -12.70 4.28 18.39
C LEU A 84 -13.13 5.67 17.89
N GLY A 85 -14.26 5.77 17.17
CA GLY A 85 -14.72 7.03 16.57
C GLY A 85 -13.86 7.53 15.40
N ALA A 86 -12.92 6.70 14.89
CA ALA A 86 -11.98 7.09 13.85
C ALA A 86 -12.54 6.93 12.43
N THR A 87 -13.73 6.35 12.26
CA THR A 87 -14.47 6.27 11.00
C THR A 87 -15.94 5.92 11.28
N THR A 88 -16.75 5.88 10.22
CA THR A 88 -18.11 5.31 10.24
C THR A 88 -18.22 4.19 9.20
N PRO A 89 -19.19 3.26 9.33
CA PRO A 89 -19.39 2.24 8.30
C PRO A 89 -19.63 2.83 6.90
N VAL A 90 -20.36 3.94 6.81
CA VAL A 90 -20.64 4.63 5.55
C VAL A 90 -19.36 5.24 4.98
N LEU A 91 -18.57 5.92 5.80
CA LEU A 91 -17.29 6.51 5.37
C LEU A 91 -16.30 5.43 4.93
N SER A 92 -16.21 4.32 5.65
CA SER A 92 -15.38 3.19 5.25
C SER A 92 -15.80 2.66 3.87
N LEU A 93 -17.11 2.49 3.64
CA LEU A 93 -17.64 1.98 2.39
C LEU A 93 -17.39 2.93 1.21
N LEU A 94 -17.52 4.23 1.42
CA LEU A 94 -17.34 5.24 0.37
C LEU A 94 -15.88 5.62 0.11
N ALA A 95 -15.04 5.61 1.13
CA ALA A 95 -13.64 6.03 1.06
C ALA A 95 -12.66 4.85 1.09
N GLY A 96 -12.63 4.11 2.19
CA GLY A 96 -11.63 3.07 2.45
C GLY A 96 -11.72 1.89 1.49
N VAL A 97 -12.93 1.38 1.26
CA VAL A 97 -13.16 0.22 0.39
C VAL A 97 -12.73 0.48 -1.06
N PRO A 98 -13.23 1.52 -1.76
CA PRO A 98 -12.81 1.77 -3.13
C PRO A 98 -11.34 2.16 -3.24
N ALA A 99 -10.80 2.90 -2.27
CA ALA A 99 -9.39 3.27 -2.24
C ALA A 99 -8.47 2.06 -2.21
N ASN A 100 -8.71 1.13 -1.28
CA ASN A 100 -7.91 -0.08 -1.14
C ASN A 100 -8.13 -1.05 -2.31
N PHE A 101 -9.36 -1.20 -2.79
CA PHE A 101 -9.64 -2.02 -3.97
C PHE A 101 -8.87 -1.50 -5.19
N VAL A 102 -9.05 -0.22 -5.56
CA VAL A 102 -8.43 0.38 -6.75
C VAL A 102 -6.90 0.42 -6.61
N GLY A 103 -6.40 0.86 -5.46
CA GLY A 103 -4.96 0.95 -5.19
C GLY A 103 -4.27 -0.41 -5.30
N ILE A 104 -4.80 -1.44 -4.65
CA ILE A 104 -4.23 -2.80 -4.66
C ILE A 104 -4.39 -3.48 -6.03
N TYR A 105 -5.54 -3.28 -6.72
CA TYR A 105 -5.73 -3.81 -8.06
C TYR A 105 -4.71 -3.25 -9.06
N LEU A 106 -4.60 -1.93 -9.15
CA LEU A 106 -3.69 -1.28 -10.07
C LEU A 106 -2.22 -1.55 -9.71
N PHE A 107 -1.89 -1.58 -8.43
CA PHE A 107 -0.56 -1.97 -7.94
C PHE A 107 -0.18 -3.36 -8.44
N GLY A 108 -0.99 -4.37 -8.19
CA GLY A 108 -0.70 -5.75 -8.56
C GLY A 108 -0.67 -5.95 -10.08
N TRP A 109 -1.61 -5.33 -10.80
CA TRP A 109 -1.65 -5.36 -12.26
C TRP A 109 -0.38 -4.78 -12.89
N PHE A 110 0.03 -3.59 -12.45
CA PHE A 110 1.22 -2.92 -12.97
C PHE A 110 2.51 -3.68 -12.62
N ALA A 111 2.67 -4.09 -11.36
CA ALA A 111 3.84 -4.83 -10.91
C ALA A 111 4.03 -6.14 -11.69
N LYS A 112 2.95 -6.88 -11.96
CA LYS A 112 2.96 -8.10 -12.78
C LYS A 112 3.19 -7.82 -14.27
N ARG A 113 2.75 -6.68 -14.76
CA ARG A 113 2.96 -6.28 -16.16
C ARG A 113 4.43 -5.99 -16.44
N TYR A 114 5.12 -5.35 -15.53
CA TYR A 114 6.52 -4.93 -15.73
C TYR A 114 7.55 -5.88 -15.14
N ARG A 115 7.16 -6.80 -14.26
CA ARG A 115 7.97 -7.91 -13.70
C ARG A 115 9.41 -7.52 -13.38
N SER A 116 9.62 -6.36 -12.77
CA SER A 116 10.93 -5.84 -12.40
C SER A 116 10.88 -5.16 -11.04
N TRP A 117 12.04 -5.05 -10.38
CA TRP A 117 12.14 -4.28 -9.13
C TRP A 117 11.70 -2.82 -9.33
N ALA A 118 12.10 -2.20 -10.44
CA ALA A 118 11.66 -0.85 -10.77
C ALA A 118 10.14 -0.76 -10.95
N GLY A 119 9.53 -1.74 -11.62
CA GLY A 119 8.08 -1.85 -11.77
C GLY A 119 7.38 -2.00 -10.41
N PHE A 120 7.94 -2.78 -9.47
CA PHE A 120 7.43 -2.94 -8.12
C PHE A 120 7.47 -1.62 -7.34
N VAL A 121 8.63 -0.93 -7.33
CA VAL A 121 8.77 0.36 -6.65
C VAL A 121 7.83 1.41 -7.26
N ALA A 122 7.81 1.52 -8.59
CA ALA A 122 6.93 2.46 -9.28
C ALA A 122 5.45 2.18 -9.01
N SER A 123 5.03 0.90 -9.05
CA SER A 123 3.64 0.52 -8.75
C SER A 123 3.27 0.84 -7.30
N THR A 124 4.18 0.58 -6.35
CA THR A 124 3.96 0.88 -4.94
C THR A 124 3.73 2.37 -4.75
N ILE A 125 4.63 3.22 -5.24
CA ILE A 125 4.52 4.66 -5.06
C ILE A 125 3.27 5.21 -5.77
N SER A 126 3.07 4.88 -7.05
CA SER A 126 1.99 5.49 -7.86
C SER A 126 0.60 5.05 -7.42
N PHE A 127 0.37 3.75 -7.27
CA PHE A 127 -1.00 3.25 -7.08
C PHE A 127 -1.44 3.19 -5.63
N VAL A 128 -0.50 3.06 -4.68
CA VAL A 128 -0.80 3.27 -3.26
C VAL A 128 -1.13 4.75 -3.00
N THR A 129 -0.36 5.67 -3.59
CA THR A 129 -0.69 7.11 -3.52
C THR A 129 -2.05 7.42 -4.14
N LEU A 130 -2.38 6.81 -5.28
CA LEU A 130 -3.70 6.97 -5.91
C LEU A 130 -4.83 6.47 -4.99
N GLY A 131 -4.67 5.29 -4.39
CA GLY A 131 -5.63 4.77 -3.42
C GLY A 131 -5.81 5.71 -2.24
N ASN A 132 -4.70 6.16 -1.63
CA ASN A 132 -4.74 7.11 -0.52
C ASN A 132 -5.36 8.46 -0.92
N LEU A 133 -5.14 8.92 -2.16
CA LEU A 133 -5.77 10.14 -2.68
C LEU A 133 -7.29 9.96 -2.80
N ILE A 134 -7.78 8.83 -3.34
CA ILE A 134 -9.21 8.52 -3.40
C ILE A 134 -9.82 8.58 -1.99
N ALA A 135 -9.21 7.91 -1.02
CA ALA A 135 -9.69 7.94 0.37
C ALA A 135 -9.70 9.35 0.94
N ALA A 136 -8.60 10.10 0.78
CA ALA A 136 -8.45 11.44 1.34
C ALA A 136 -9.48 12.43 0.78
N VAL A 137 -9.70 12.42 -0.55
CA VAL A 137 -10.70 13.26 -1.19
C VAL A 137 -12.09 12.97 -0.66
N VAL A 138 -12.47 11.69 -0.58
CA VAL A 138 -13.80 11.31 -0.07
C VAL A 138 -13.95 11.67 1.41
N VAL A 139 -12.93 11.42 2.25
CA VAL A 139 -12.94 11.81 3.67
C VAL A 139 -13.17 13.31 3.85
N VAL A 140 -12.40 14.12 3.13
CA VAL A 140 -12.46 15.58 3.22
C VAL A 140 -13.82 16.09 2.79
N LEU A 141 -14.34 15.59 1.66
CA LEU A 141 -15.66 16.00 1.14
C LEU A 141 -16.81 15.52 2.04
N PHE A 142 -16.75 14.28 2.51
CA PHE A 142 -17.81 13.69 3.33
C PHE A 142 -17.91 14.36 4.71
N LEU A 143 -16.78 14.73 5.30
CA LEU A 143 -16.74 15.37 6.63
C LEU A 143 -16.77 16.89 6.55
N GLY A 144 -16.81 17.50 5.36
CA GLY A 144 -16.75 18.94 5.18
C GLY A 144 -15.47 19.58 5.70
N LEU A 145 -14.35 18.86 5.64
CA LEU A 145 -13.05 19.35 6.10
C LEU A 145 -12.41 20.30 5.08
N PRO A 146 -11.47 21.16 5.50
CA PRO A 146 -10.70 21.98 4.57
C PRO A 146 -10.00 21.11 3.52
N THR A 147 -10.07 21.48 2.25
CA THR A 147 -9.48 20.72 1.13
C THR A 147 -7.97 20.54 1.25
N SER A 148 -7.30 21.46 1.93
CA SER A 148 -5.88 21.36 2.29
C SER A 148 -5.52 20.09 3.04
N LEU A 149 -6.43 19.53 3.86
CA LEU A 149 -6.22 18.29 4.59
C LEU A 149 -6.14 17.06 3.68
N THR A 150 -6.62 17.13 2.43
CA THR A 150 -6.46 16.03 1.47
C THR A 150 -4.99 15.62 1.33
N LEU A 151 -4.11 16.60 1.13
CA LEU A 151 -2.67 16.32 1.02
C LEU A 151 -2.09 15.79 2.34
N GLY A 152 -2.53 16.32 3.47
CA GLY A 152 -2.12 15.83 4.79
C GLY A 152 -2.43 14.34 4.97
N PHE A 153 -3.67 13.91 4.67
CA PHE A 153 -4.06 12.50 4.72
C PHE A 153 -3.23 11.63 3.77
N VAL A 154 -3.07 12.06 2.52
CA VAL A 154 -2.29 11.29 1.52
C VAL A 154 -0.86 11.10 1.99
N VAL A 155 -0.20 12.16 2.48
CA VAL A 155 1.18 12.06 2.96
C VAL A 155 1.26 11.15 4.18
N PHE A 156 0.38 11.31 5.16
CA PHE A 156 0.37 10.48 6.35
C PHE A 156 0.22 8.99 6.01
N TRP A 157 -0.75 8.65 5.17
CA TRP A 157 -0.94 7.26 4.77
C TRP A 157 0.18 6.73 3.90
N ASN A 158 0.75 7.54 3.00
CA ASN A 158 1.90 7.14 2.18
C ASN A 158 3.14 6.85 3.04
N THR A 159 3.39 7.64 4.09
CA THR A 159 4.56 7.45 4.97
C THR A 159 4.53 6.13 5.73
N THR A 160 3.37 5.50 5.84
CA THR A 160 3.20 4.21 6.50
C THR A 160 3.01 3.06 5.51
N SER A 161 2.21 3.24 4.47
CA SER A 161 1.88 2.17 3.53
C SER A 161 3.01 1.87 2.53
N ILE A 162 3.71 2.89 2.01
CA ILE A 162 4.80 2.68 1.05
C ILE A 162 5.96 1.90 1.67
N PRO A 163 6.52 2.30 2.84
CA PRO A 163 7.55 1.50 3.51
C PRO A 163 7.09 0.08 3.84
N ALA A 164 5.85 -0.06 4.32
CA ALA A 164 5.30 -1.36 4.66
C ALA A 164 5.27 -2.31 3.46
N ILE A 165 4.87 -1.83 2.28
CA ILE A 165 4.84 -2.65 1.06
C ILE A 165 6.27 -2.92 0.55
N LEU A 166 7.12 -1.90 0.47
CA LEU A 166 8.49 -2.05 -0.04
C LEU A 166 9.34 -3.03 0.77
N LEU A 167 9.07 -3.17 2.08
CA LEU A 167 9.78 -4.09 2.97
C LEU A 167 8.99 -5.38 3.20
N GLY A 168 7.71 -5.28 3.50
CA GLY A 168 6.88 -6.41 3.90
C GLY A 168 6.64 -7.41 2.76
N VAL A 169 6.36 -6.93 1.55
CA VAL A 169 6.12 -7.82 0.40
C VAL A 169 7.36 -8.66 0.06
N PRO A 170 8.58 -8.10 -0.10
CA PRO A 170 9.77 -8.92 -0.36
C PRO A 170 10.09 -9.91 0.76
N ILE A 171 9.85 -9.55 2.01
CA ILE A 171 10.04 -10.45 3.16
C ILE A 171 9.07 -11.63 3.06
N LEU A 172 7.77 -11.36 2.83
CA LEU A 172 6.76 -12.42 2.70
C LEU A 172 7.02 -13.32 1.49
N VAL A 173 7.35 -12.74 0.33
CA VAL A 173 7.68 -13.51 -0.88
C VAL A 173 8.77 -14.55 -0.60
N ARG A 174 9.81 -14.16 0.15
CA ARG A 174 10.89 -15.08 0.53
C ARG A 174 10.47 -16.08 1.59
N ALA A 175 9.73 -15.64 2.61
CA ALA A 175 9.30 -16.49 3.72
C ALA A 175 8.38 -17.62 3.26
N VAL A 176 7.48 -17.36 2.29
CA VAL A 176 6.55 -18.36 1.77
C VAL A 176 7.10 -19.14 0.58
N ARG A 177 8.37 -18.94 0.20
CA ARG A 177 8.98 -19.61 -0.96
C ARG A 177 8.74 -21.12 -1.02
N PRO A 178 8.84 -21.88 0.10
CA PRO A 178 8.59 -23.32 0.09
C PRO A 178 7.14 -23.73 -0.23
N LEU A 179 6.19 -22.77 -0.20
CA LEU A 179 4.77 -23.03 -0.41
C LEU A 179 4.31 -22.79 -1.85
N TYR A 180 5.14 -22.13 -2.68
CA TYR A 180 4.80 -21.93 -4.09
C TYR A 180 4.63 -23.26 -4.81
N GLY A 181 3.56 -23.35 -5.60
CA GLY A 181 3.17 -24.58 -6.30
C GLY A 181 2.55 -25.67 -5.43
N ARG A 182 2.53 -25.50 -4.10
CA ARG A 182 1.87 -26.43 -3.16
C ARG A 182 0.45 -26.03 -2.80
N THR A 183 0.10 -24.76 -3.03
CA THR A 183 -1.24 -24.24 -2.77
C THR A 183 -1.74 -23.49 -4.00
N ALA A 184 -3.03 -23.60 -4.29
CA ALA A 184 -3.64 -22.89 -5.40
C ALA A 184 -3.65 -21.36 -5.20
N ILE A 185 -3.52 -20.88 -3.96
CA ILE A 185 -3.49 -19.46 -3.60
C ILE A 185 -2.16 -18.83 -4.00
N LEU A 186 -1.04 -19.53 -3.77
CA LEU A 186 0.31 -19.06 -4.12
C LEU A 186 0.70 -19.55 -5.52
N SER A 187 -0.04 -19.10 -6.53
CA SER A 187 0.07 -19.58 -7.91
C SER A 187 1.27 -19.00 -8.67
N TYR A 188 1.85 -17.90 -8.20
CA TYR A 188 2.93 -17.20 -8.88
C TYR A 188 4.07 -16.82 -7.93
N GLU A 189 5.28 -17.34 -8.17
CA GLU A 189 6.50 -16.89 -7.48
C GLU A 189 7.12 -15.71 -8.25
N PRO A 190 7.13 -14.49 -7.69
CA PRO A 190 7.73 -13.33 -8.35
C PRO A 190 9.26 -13.36 -8.20
N GLN A 191 9.95 -14.08 -9.10
CA GLN A 191 11.41 -14.23 -9.08
C GLN A 191 12.14 -12.89 -9.04
N TRP A 192 11.60 -11.87 -9.71
CA TRP A 192 12.12 -10.51 -9.73
C TRP A 192 12.03 -9.77 -8.38
N ILE A 193 11.25 -10.27 -7.42
CA ILE A 193 11.28 -9.86 -6.00
C ILE A 193 12.10 -10.85 -5.17
N ALA A 194 11.92 -12.16 -5.39
CA ALA A 194 12.61 -13.20 -4.63
C ALA A 194 14.14 -13.11 -4.75
N SER A 195 14.64 -12.74 -5.94
CA SER A 195 16.06 -12.56 -6.25
C SER A 195 16.60 -11.15 -5.97
N THR A 196 15.91 -10.35 -5.16
CA THR A 196 16.34 -8.98 -4.81
C THR A 196 17.75 -9.00 -4.22
N SER A 197 18.65 -8.21 -4.80
CA SER A 197 20.04 -8.09 -4.33
C SER A 197 20.13 -7.30 -3.02
N ALA A 198 21.25 -7.45 -2.29
CA ALA A 198 21.52 -6.66 -1.09
C ALA A 198 21.43 -5.14 -1.38
N ARG A 199 21.95 -4.68 -2.52
CA ARG A 199 21.84 -3.28 -2.95
C ARG A 199 20.40 -2.81 -3.09
N GLN A 200 19.52 -3.61 -3.70
CA GLN A 200 18.11 -3.30 -3.84
C GLN A 200 17.41 -3.24 -2.48
N THR A 201 17.78 -4.15 -1.57
CA THR A 201 17.26 -4.15 -0.19
C THR A 201 17.69 -2.89 0.56
N VAL A 202 18.96 -2.49 0.47
CA VAL A 202 19.47 -1.25 1.09
C VAL A 202 18.74 -0.02 0.53
N ILE A 203 18.51 0.04 -0.78
CA ILE A 203 17.75 1.14 -1.39
C ILE A 203 16.30 1.16 -0.90
N ALA A 204 15.64 0.02 -0.80
CA ALA A 204 14.29 -0.06 -0.24
C ALA A 204 14.25 0.41 1.22
N LEU A 205 15.24 0.01 2.03
CA LEU A 205 15.39 0.47 3.42
C LEU A 205 15.62 1.99 3.51
N ALA A 206 16.46 2.54 2.63
CA ALA A 206 16.70 3.98 2.60
C ALA A 206 15.43 4.75 2.24
N PHE A 207 14.68 4.30 1.22
CA PHE A 207 13.39 4.90 0.88
C PHE A 207 12.38 4.79 2.02
N ALA A 208 12.25 3.60 2.61
CA ALA A 208 11.37 3.39 3.75
C ALA A 208 11.75 4.31 4.91
N GLY A 209 13.04 4.44 5.21
CA GLY A 209 13.55 5.34 6.25
C GLY A 209 13.20 6.81 5.99
N VAL A 210 13.36 7.29 4.76
CA VAL A 210 12.98 8.67 4.38
C VAL A 210 11.47 8.89 4.59
N PHE A 211 10.63 7.97 4.13
CA PHE A 211 9.18 8.09 4.33
C PHE A 211 8.79 8.06 5.82
N VAL A 212 9.43 7.20 6.61
CA VAL A 212 9.18 7.12 8.07
C VAL A 212 9.58 8.42 8.77
N VAL A 213 10.75 8.99 8.44
CA VAL A 213 11.22 10.25 9.00
C VAL A 213 10.26 11.39 8.64
N ILE A 214 9.88 11.50 7.36
CA ILE A 214 8.90 12.51 6.91
C ILE A 214 7.58 12.33 7.65
N GLY A 215 7.09 11.10 7.76
CA GLY A 215 5.85 10.79 8.50
C GLY A 215 5.92 11.17 9.97
N ALA A 216 7.03 10.86 10.64
CA ALA A 216 7.24 11.22 12.05
C ALA A 216 7.28 12.75 12.23
N VAL A 217 8.00 13.47 11.36
CA VAL A 217 8.05 14.94 11.41
C VAL A 217 6.67 15.54 11.18
N LEU A 218 5.95 15.06 10.15
CA LEU A 218 4.60 15.55 9.86
C LEU A 218 3.61 15.23 10.98
N PHE A 219 3.73 14.05 11.60
CA PHE A 219 2.93 13.69 12.77
C PHE A 219 3.18 14.65 13.95
N LEU A 220 4.45 14.91 14.25
CA LEU A 220 4.81 15.85 15.33
C LEU A 220 4.35 17.29 15.06
N LEU A 221 4.39 17.72 13.80
CA LEU A 221 3.94 19.06 13.39
C LEU A 221 2.40 19.17 13.37
N ALA A 222 1.69 18.06 13.13
CA ALA A 222 0.23 18.02 13.15
C ALA A 222 -0.37 18.00 14.55
N LEU A 223 0.41 17.61 15.57
CA LEU A 223 -0.04 17.68 16.94
C LEU A 223 -0.26 19.16 17.32
N PRO A 224 -1.35 19.47 18.04
CA PRO A 224 -1.61 20.83 18.52
C PRO A 224 -0.43 21.31 19.36
N ASN A 225 0.42 22.12 18.77
CA ASN A 225 1.55 22.71 19.48
C ASN A 225 1.42 24.22 19.50
N PRO A 226 1.08 24.83 20.64
CA PRO A 226 0.94 26.27 20.76
C PRO A 226 2.25 27.03 20.52
N ILE A 227 3.40 26.34 20.53
CA ILE A 227 4.73 26.97 20.41
C ILE A 227 5.15 27.13 18.93
N THR A 228 4.75 26.26 18.03
CA THR A 228 5.29 26.26 16.67
C THR A 228 4.53 27.13 15.68
N GLY A 229 3.26 27.47 15.93
CA GLY A 229 2.46 28.33 15.05
C GLY A 229 2.39 27.91 13.56
N PHE A 230 2.85 26.69 13.23
CA PHE A 230 2.85 26.21 11.86
C PHE A 230 1.41 25.96 11.37
N GLY A 231 0.98 26.81 10.44
CA GLY A 231 -0.35 26.74 9.85
C GLY A 231 -0.49 25.64 8.78
N PRO A 232 -1.72 25.44 8.28
CA PRO A 232 -2.07 24.46 7.24
C PRO A 232 -1.19 24.53 6.01
N LEU A 233 -0.73 25.71 5.62
CA LEU A 233 0.09 25.94 4.43
C LEU A 233 1.44 25.19 4.47
N TYR A 234 2.05 25.06 5.64
CA TYR A 234 3.30 24.32 5.78
C TYR A 234 3.12 22.83 5.47
N PHE A 235 2.01 22.27 5.93
CA PHE A 235 1.61 20.89 5.62
C PHE A 235 1.38 20.68 4.13
N GLU A 236 0.71 21.62 3.48
CA GLU A 236 0.42 21.58 2.04
C GLU A 236 1.72 21.58 1.23
N ILE A 237 2.66 22.46 1.56
CA ILE A 237 3.95 22.54 0.87
C ILE A 237 4.75 21.25 1.08
N ALA A 238 4.87 20.77 2.33
CA ALA A 238 5.58 19.53 2.63
C ALA A 238 4.96 18.33 1.92
N ALA A 239 3.63 18.23 1.90
CA ALA A 239 2.88 17.20 1.20
C ALA A 239 3.09 17.27 -0.31
N ALA A 240 3.03 18.46 -0.91
CA ALA A 240 3.27 18.65 -2.34
C ALA A 240 4.69 18.23 -2.73
N ILE A 241 5.69 18.60 -1.94
CA ILE A 241 7.08 18.17 -2.15
C ILE A 241 7.20 16.64 -2.14
N VAL A 242 6.61 15.97 -1.15
CA VAL A 242 6.67 14.50 -1.05
C VAL A 242 5.94 13.83 -2.21
N LEU A 243 4.74 14.31 -2.57
CA LEU A 243 3.94 13.75 -3.66
C LEU A 243 4.61 13.89 -5.02
N VAL A 244 5.36 14.96 -5.25
CA VAL A 244 6.08 15.19 -6.52
C VAL A 244 7.44 14.49 -6.51
N CYS A 245 8.21 14.63 -5.43
CA CYS A 245 9.57 14.12 -5.38
C CYS A 245 9.63 12.59 -5.22
N ALA A 246 8.73 11.98 -4.46
CA ALA A 246 8.78 10.54 -4.22
C ALA A 246 8.63 9.69 -5.50
N PRO A 247 7.65 9.94 -6.40
CA PRO A 247 7.55 9.25 -7.68
C PRO A 247 8.79 9.45 -8.56
N ILE A 248 9.31 10.68 -8.64
CA ILE A 248 10.50 11.00 -9.44
C ILE A 248 11.70 10.23 -8.93
N VAL A 249 11.96 10.26 -7.63
CA VAL A 249 13.07 9.53 -7.00
C VAL A 249 12.88 8.02 -7.17
N GLY A 250 11.65 7.51 -7.05
CA GLY A 250 11.31 6.10 -7.27
C GLY A 250 11.62 5.65 -8.69
N VAL A 251 11.24 6.43 -9.70
CA VAL A 251 11.51 6.15 -11.12
C VAL A 251 13.02 6.21 -11.41
N ILE A 252 13.72 7.23 -10.93
CA ILE A 252 15.18 7.38 -11.12
C ILE A 252 15.94 6.21 -10.46
N ALA A 253 15.61 5.87 -9.21
CA ALA A 253 16.24 4.75 -8.52
C ALA A 253 15.93 3.42 -9.24
N GLY A 254 14.70 3.24 -9.68
CA GLY A 254 14.27 2.05 -10.44
C GLY A 254 14.99 1.91 -11.77
N SER A 255 15.13 2.99 -12.55
CA SER A 255 15.81 2.98 -13.84
C SER A 255 17.31 2.64 -13.72
N LYS A 256 18.00 3.21 -12.73
CA LYS A 256 19.41 2.91 -12.45
C LYS A 256 19.64 1.45 -12.04
N LEU A 257 18.68 0.85 -11.33
CA LEU A 257 18.74 -0.56 -10.92
C LEU A 257 18.53 -1.52 -12.08
N LYS A 258 17.69 -1.13 -13.06
CA LYS A 258 17.48 -1.93 -14.29
C LYS A 258 18.74 -1.98 -15.16
N ALA A 259 19.46 -0.88 -15.27
CA ALA A 259 20.70 -0.80 -16.05
C ALA A 259 21.86 -1.63 -15.46
N SER A 260 21.77 -2.06 -14.21
CA SER A 260 22.81 -2.84 -13.52
C SER A 260 22.55 -4.35 -13.50
N GLN A 261 21.47 -4.84 -14.09
CA GLN A 261 21.24 -6.29 -14.22
C GLN A 261 21.92 -6.79 -15.50
N PRO A 262 22.77 -7.84 -15.43
CA PRO A 262 23.28 -8.48 -16.64
C PRO A 262 22.09 -9.00 -17.45
N ALA A 263 22.17 -8.84 -18.76
CA ALA A 263 21.20 -9.44 -19.68
C ALA A 263 21.20 -10.95 -19.45
N ALA A 264 20.05 -11.49 -19.03
CA ALA A 264 19.86 -12.92 -18.81
C ALA A 264 19.64 -13.65 -20.14
#